data_c49ab6890ca110de779ff45b4165b85f
#
_entry.id   c49ab6890ca110de779ff45b4165b85f
#
_cell.length_a   1.000
_cell.length_b   1.000
_cell.length_c   1.000
_cell.angle_alpha   90.00
_cell.angle_beta   90.00
_cell.angle_gamma   90.00
#
_symmetry.space_group_name_H-M   'P 1'
#
loop_
_entity.id
_entity.type
_entity.pdbx_description
1 polymer ?
#
loop_
_entity_poly.entity_id
_entity_poly.type
_entity_poly.pdbx_seq_one_letter_code
_entity_poly.pdbx_strand_id
1 'polypeptide(L)'
;MNNSEKMLTAIEAQDLTQAEHFFEKALLEDSDEVLLDLAEYLENIGFFIQAKQIYKKLASLYPQVNLSLAAIANEDGDLEEAFSYLEEINPESPWYIHALLVKADLYQMEGLPDVAREKLAEASQLSDEAIITFGLAEIDFELGHFKQAIQEYASLDNREIYEQTGVSTYQRIGVSYASLGKFEVAIEFLEKAIELEYDEATVFELATILYDQGEYQKANLYFKQLDTMSPDFEGYEYVYALSLHEEHQVDAALSMTKQGLSKNPFDTQLFLLASQLSYELHDMKQAEHYLLEAWKIADDLEEIALRLTNLYLEQERYEDILALDNQEWDNVLTRWNISRSYQALEQLEKAQILYEELHKDLRDNPEFLEEYIYLLRECGDFEAAKKEAEHYLTLVPDDGSMQELLEQLE
;
A
#
# COMPACT_ATOMS: atom_id res chain seq x y z
N MET A 1 -1.41 6.38 -58.28
CA MET A 1 -2.14 5.93 -57.10
C MET A 1 -2.09 4.41 -57.13
N ASN A 2 -1.29 3.83 -56.24
CA ASN A 2 -1.15 2.39 -56.07
C ASN A 2 -2.41 1.81 -55.39
N ASN A 3 -2.49 0.49 -55.23
CA ASN A 3 -3.67 -0.12 -54.60
C ASN A 3 -3.76 0.17 -53.11
N SER A 4 -2.65 0.30 -52.44
CA SER A 4 -2.57 0.73 -51.02
C SER A 4 -3.20 2.11 -50.85
N GLU A 5 -2.83 3.11 -51.65
CA GLU A 5 -3.43 4.45 -51.62
C GLU A 5 -4.94 4.46 -51.88
N LYS A 6 -5.41 3.58 -52.79
CA LYS A 6 -6.86 3.45 -53.09
C LYS A 6 -7.59 2.81 -51.89
N MET A 7 -6.97 1.82 -51.24
CA MET A 7 -7.51 1.23 -50.01
C MET A 7 -7.71 2.29 -48.94
N LEU A 8 -6.68 3.10 -48.66
CA LEU A 8 -6.75 4.16 -47.65
C LEU A 8 -7.84 5.18 -47.97
N THR A 9 -7.94 5.58 -49.25
CA THR A 9 -9.03 6.48 -49.72
C THR A 9 -10.42 5.88 -49.51
N ALA A 10 -10.57 4.55 -49.71
CA ALA A 10 -11.82 3.86 -49.45
C ALA A 10 -12.14 3.75 -47.95
N ILE A 11 -11.13 3.58 -47.07
CA ILE A 11 -11.30 3.60 -45.63
C ILE A 11 -11.76 5.01 -45.15
N GLU A 12 -11.13 6.07 -45.63
CA GLU A 12 -11.55 7.44 -45.38
C GLU A 12 -12.99 7.74 -45.81
N ALA A 13 -13.40 7.16 -46.94
CA ALA A 13 -14.77 7.24 -47.47
C ALA A 13 -15.76 6.31 -46.74
N GLN A 14 -15.30 5.52 -45.77
CA GLN A 14 -16.09 4.50 -45.05
C GLN A 14 -16.65 3.39 -45.92
N ASP A 15 -16.07 3.18 -47.13
CA ASP A 15 -16.42 2.06 -48.03
C ASP A 15 -15.52 0.86 -47.79
N LEU A 16 -15.85 0.08 -46.74
CA LEU A 16 -15.06 -1.08 -46.35
C LEU A 16 -15.05 -2.18 -47.42
N THR A 17 -16.09 -2.26 -48.29
CA THR A 17 -16.11 -3.25 -49.33
C THR A 17 -15.10 -2.92 -50.45
N GLN A 18 -14.98 -1.65 -50.82
CA GLN A 18 -13.94 -1.21 -51.76
C GLN A 18 -12.55 -1.30 -51.13
N ALA A 19 -12.42 -0.94 -49.83
CA ALA A 19 -11.15 -1.06 -49.12
C ALA A 19 -10.62 -2.51 -49.16
N GLU A 20 -11.44 -3.49 -48.84
CA GLU A 20 -11.07 -4.93 -48.92
C GLU A 20 -10.66 -5.34 -50.34
N HIS A 21 -11.40 -4.92 -51.34
CA HIS A 21 -11.04 -5.20 -52.73
C HIS A 21 -9.68 -4.62 -53.15
N PHE A 22 -9.37 -3.38 -52.70
CA PHE A 22 -8.07 -2.78 -52.98
C PHE A 22 -6.96 -3.39 -52.13
N PHE A 23 -7.27 -3.85 -50.92
CA PHE A 23 -6.33 -4.59 -50.07
C PHE A 23 -5.86 -5.89 -50.74
N GLU A 24 -6.78 -6.71 -51.23
CA GLU A 24 -6.44 -7.94 -51.97
C GLU A 24 -5.54 -7.65 -53.18
N LYS A 25 -5.82 -6.54 -53.91
CA LYS A 25 -4.96 -6.13 -55.02
C LYS A 25 -3.61 -5.63 -54.60
N ALA A 26 -3.53 -4.85 -53.50
CA ALA A 26 -2.29 -4.38 -52.95
C ALA A 26 -1.37 -5.54 -52.57
N LEU A 27 -1.89 -6.56 -51.92
CA LEU A 27 -1.15 -7.77 -51.60
C LEU A 27 -0.52 -8.47 -52.82
N LEU A 28 -1.10 -8.33 -54.00
CA LEU A 28 -0.63 -9.02 -55.22
C LEU A 28 0.26 -8.14 -56.11
N GLU A 29 0.02 -6.84 -56.14
CA GLU A 29 0.56 -5.97 -57.18
C GLU A 29 1.50 -4.86 -56.62
N ASP A 30 1.36 -4.46 -55.35
CA ASP A 30 2.16 -3.40 -54.77
C ASP A 30 3.52 -3.95 -54.33
N SER A 31 4.54 -3.06 -54.26
CA SER A 31 5.88 -3.45 -53.82
C SER A 31 5.93 -3.66 -52.30
N ASP A 32 6.91 -4.43 -51.83
CA ASP A 32 7.09 -4.75 -50.43
C ASP A 32 7.24 -3.50 -49.54
N GLU A 33 7.96 -2.44 -50.01
CA GLU A 33 8.09 -1.17 -49.31
C GLU A 33 6.74 -0.47 -49.11
N VAL A 34 5.91 -0.42 -50.16
CA VAL A 34 4.54 0.16 -50.10
C VAL A 34 3.64 -0.65 -49.17
N LEU A 35 3.80 -1.95 -49.15
CA LEU A 35 3.06 -2.83 -48.22
C LEU A 35 3.50 -2.65 -46.78
N LEU A 36 4.79 -2.42 -46.50
CA LEU A 36 5.26 -2.12 -45.16
C LEU A 36 4.66 -0.83 -44.64
N ASP A 37 4.72 0.26 -45.43
CA ASP A 37 4.11 1.54 -45.08
C ASP A 37 2.58 1.40 -44.83
N LEU A 38 1.90 0.59 -45.69
CA LEU A 38 0.48 0.30 -45.51
C LEU A 38 0.22 -0.46 -44.21
N ALA A 39 1.02 -1.48 -43.89
CA ALA A 39 0.84 -2.28 -42.69
C ALA A 39 1.02 -1.46 -41.42
N GLU A 40 2.07 -0.62 -41.36
CA GLU A 40 2.29 0.29 -40.27
C GLU A 40 1.14 1.29 -40.04
N TYR A 41 0.63 1.85 -41.16
CA TYR A 41 -0.54 2.73 -41.08
C TYR A 41 -1.80 2.00 -40.59
N LEU A 42 -2.05 0.79 -41.11
CA LEU A 42 -3.20 -0.04 -40.71
C LEU A 42 -3.13 -0.45 -39.24
N GLU A 43 -1.94 -0.78 -38.75
CA GLU A 43 -1.70 -1.07 -37.35
C GLU A 43 -2.06 0.13 -36.48
N ASN A 44 -1.57 1.33 -36.85
CA ASN A 44 -1.83 2.58 -36.10
C ASN A 44 -3.33 2.97 -36.04
N ILE A 45 -4.13 2.58 -37.05
CA ILE A 45 -5.57 2.84 -37.07
C ILE A 45 -6.43 1.65 -36.61
N GLY A 46 -5.81 0.60 -36.08
CA GLY A 46 -6.50 -0.56 -35.50
C GLY A 46 -6.99 -1.62 -36.50
N PHE A 47 -6.52 -1.59 -37.75
CA PHE A 47 -6.81 -2.62 -38.74
C PHE A 47 -5.82 -3.80 -38.61
N PHE A 48 -5.75 -4.39 -37.45
CA PHE A 48 -4.75 -5.41 -37.07
C PHE A 48 -4.81 -6.67 -37.94
N ILE A 49 -5.99 -7.08 -38.39
CA ILE A 49 -6.15 -8.27 -39.26
C ILE A 49 -5.42 -8.08 -40.60
N GLN A 50 -5.60 -6.92 -41.22
CA GLN A 50 -4.96 -6.61 -42.51
C GLN A 50 -3.47 -6.36 -42.33
N ALA A 51 -3.06 -5.65 -41.29
CA ALA A 51 -1.67 -5.43 -40.96
C ALA A 51 -0.94 -6.78 -40.75
N LYS A 52 -1.52 -7.67 -39.93
CA LYS A 52 -1.00 -9.03 -39.66
C LYS A 52 -0.84 -9.86 -40.94
N GLN A 53 -1.75 -9.73 -41.90
CA GLN A 53 -1.63 -10.43 -43.20
C GLN A 53 -0.43 -9.94 -44.02
N ILE A 54 -0.20 -8.62 -44.06
CA ILE A 54 0.95 -8.04 -44.76
C ILE A 54 2.24 -8.45 -44.05
N TYR A 55 2.32 -8.29 -42.75
CA TYR A 55 3.51 -8.65 -42.01
C TYR A 55 3.88 -10.13 -42.14
N LYS A 56 2.90 -11.05 -42.06
CA LYS A 56 3.13 -12.49 -42.31
C LYS A 56 3.68 -12.78 -43.72
N LYS A 57 3.21 -12.03 -44.70
CA LYS A 57 3.73 -12.17 -46.07
C LYS A 57 5.20 -11.71 -46.16
N LEU A 58 5.57 -10.69 -45.43
CA LEU A 58 6.88 -10.02 -45.51
C LEU A 58 7.92 -10.53 -44.52
N ALA A 59 7.52 -11.29 -43.49
CA ALA A 59 8.36 -11.70 -42.37
C ALA A 59 9.68 -12.40 -42.78
N SER A 60 9.67 -13.19 -43.86
CA SER A 60 10.86 -13.87 -44.35
C SER A 60 11.91 -12.95 -44.99
N LEU A 61 11.52 -11.77 -45.46
CA LEU A 61 12.40 -10.77 -46.08
C LEU A 61 12.75 -9.64 -45.13
N TYR A 62 11.86 -9.32 -44.22
CA TYR A 62 11.96 -8.22 -43.28
C TYR A 62 11.76 -8.70 -41.84
N PRO A 63 12.80 -9.25 -41.17
CA PRO A 63 12.66 -9.85 -39.84
C PRO A 63 12.10 -8.90 -38.75
N GLN A 64 12.25 -7.59 -38.93
CA GLN A 64 11.71 -6.58 -38.00
C GLN A 64 10.19 -6.61 -37.89
N VAL A 65 9.45 -7.06 -38.90
CA VAL A 65 7.98 -7.13 -38.85
C VAL A 65 7.50 -8.16 -37.82
N ASN A 66 8.38 -9.08 -37.39
CA ASN A 66 8.04 -10.00 -36.31
C ASN A 66 7.84 -9.28 -34.95
N LEU A 67 8.42 -8.09 -34.77
CA LEU A 67 8.16 -7.26 -33.60
C LEU A 67 6.69 -6.79 -33.61
N SER A 68 6.22 -6.24 -34.75
CA SER A 68 4.81 -5.83 -34.89
C SER A 68 3.85 -7.03 -34.83
N LEU A 69 4.22 -8.18 -35.40
CA LEU A 69 3.43 -9.41 -35.27
C LEU A 69 3.30 -9.87 -33.82
N ALA A 70 4.37 -9.77 -33.05
CA ALA A 70 4.36 -10.09 -31.62
C ALA A 70 3.50 -9.10 -30.82
N ALA A 71 3.58 -7.81 -31.15
CA ALA A 71 2.76 -6.78 -30.51
C ALA A 71 1.25 -7.03 -30.78
N ILE A 72 0.88 -7.29 -32.04
CA ILE A 72 -0.51 -7.61 -32.39
C ILE A 72 -0.99 -8.90 -31.70
N ALA A 73 -0.14 -9.95 -31.66
CA ALA A 73 -0.49 -11.18 -30.95
C ALA A 73 -0.70 -10.98 -29.45
N ASN A 74 0.11 -10.12 -28.82
CA ASN A 74 -0.05 -9.74 -27.42
C ASN A 74 -1.37 -8.99 -27.18
N GLU A 75 -1.74 -8.06 -28.05
CA GLU A 75 -3.05 -7.37 -27.96
C GLU A 75 -4.23 -8.34 -28.15
N ASP A 76 -4.07 -9.36 -29.00
CA ASP A 76 -5.05 -10.44 -29.17
C ASP A 76 -5.10 -11.38 -27.94
N GLY A 77 -4.17 -11.26 -26.98
CA GLY A 77 -4.04 -12.14 -25.81
C GLY A 77 -3.38 -13.48 -26.11
N ASP A 78 -2.75 -13.63 -27.29
CA ASP A 78 -2.05 -14.85 -27.71
C ASP A 78 -0.54 -14.71 -27.49
N LEU A 79 -0.13 -14.89 -26.24
CA LEU A 79 1.27 -14.80 -25.83
C LEU A 79 2.16 -15.88 -26.47
N GLU A 80 1.61 -17.08 -26.70
CA GLU A 80 2.34 -18.17 -27.35
C GLU A 80 2.70 -17.78 -28.79
N GLU A 81 1.74 -17.20 -29.53
CA GLU A 81 1.98 -16.68 -30.90
C GLU A 81 2.98 -15.49 -30.82
N ALA A 82 2.88 -14.59 -29.83
CA ALA A 82 3.79 -13.46 -29.67
C ALA A 82 5.24 -13.94 -29.48
N PHE A 83 5.48 -14.86 -28.56
CA PHE A 83 6.82 -15.44 -28.36
C PHE A 83 7.34 -16.15 -29.61
N SER A 84 6.47 -16.90 -30.33
CA SER A 84 6.85 -17.58 -31.57
C SER A 84 7.42 -16.60 -32.60
N TYR A 85 6.79 -15.42 -32.79
CA TYR A 85 7.31 -14.39 -33.69
C TYR A 85 8.65 -13.83 -33.26
N LEU A 86 8.84 -13.61 -31.95
CA LEU A 86 10.09 -13.09 -31.40
C LEU A 86 11.24 -14.12 -31.48
N GLU A 87 10.95 -15.41 -31.51
CA GLU A 87 11.93 -16.48 -31.70
C GLU A 87 12.46 -16.56 -33.14
N GLU A 88 11.67 -16.12 -34.15
CA GLU A 88 12.10 -16.04 -35.52
C GLU A 88 13.18 -14.95 -35.78
N ILE A 89 13.39 -14.04 -34.85
CA ILE A 89 14.41 -12.99 -34.97
C ILE A 89 15.77 -13.56 -34.52
N ASN A 90 16.66 -13.74 -35.49
CA ASN A 90 17.98 -14.34 -35.29
C ASN A 90 18.84 -13.44 -34.34
N PRO A 91 19.62 -14.01 -33.42
CA PRO A 91 20.58 -13.28 -32.57
C PRO A 91 21.61 -12.40 -33.32
N GLU A 92 21.90 -12.69 -34.58
CA GLU A 92 22.77 -11.86 -35.43
C GLU A 92 22.02 -10.68 -36.09
N SER A 93 20.70 -10.60 -35.93
CA SER A 93 19.88 -9.52 -36.49
C SER A 93 20.10 -8.22 -35.73
N PRO A 94 20.12 -7.06 -36.41
CA PRO A 94 20.13 -5.76 -35.75
C PRO A 94 18.87 -5.52 -34.88
N TRP A 95 17.81 -6.31 -35.08
CA TRP A 95 16.55 -6.22 -34.35
C TRP A 95 16.49 -7.15 -33.12
N TYR A 96 17.55 -7.94 -32.85
CA TYR A 96 17.54 -8.91 -31.77
C TYR A 96 17.42 -8.26 -30.39
N ILE A 97 18.09 -7.11 -30.18
CA ILE A 97 17.96 -6.35 -28.93
C ILE A 97 16.52 -5.94 -28.69
N HIS A 98 15.84 -5.41 -29.73
CA HIS A 98 14.41 -5.06 -29.60
C HIS A 98 13.54 -6.27 -29.28
N ALA A 99 13.86 -7.44 -29.87
CA ALA A 99 13.16 -8.67 -29.54
C ALA A 99 13.37 -9.10 -28.07
N LEU A 100 14.57 -8.89 -27.52
CA LEU A 100 14.83 -9.15 -26.11
C LEU A 100 14.05 -8.20 -25.19
N LEU A 101 13.96 -6.90 -25.55
CA LEU A 101 13.16 -5.92 -24.79
C LEU A 101 11.67 -6.30 -24.79
N VAL A 102 11.10 -6.59 -25.97
CA VAL A 102 9.70 -7.02 -26.05
C VAL A 102 9.46 -8.33 -25.28
N LYS A 103 10.41 -9.29 -25.34
CA LYS A 103 10.31 -10.52 -24.53
C LYS A 103 10.33 -10.21 -23.04
N ALA A 104 11.17 -9.27 -22.60
CA ALA A 104 11.21 -8.87 -21.20
C ALA A 104 9.88 -8.26 -20.74
N ASP A 105 9.30 -7.37 -21.53
CA ASP A 105 7.99 -6.77 -21.24
C ASP A 105 6.89 -7.84 -21.14
N LEU A 106 6.85 -8.79 -22.09
CA LEU A 106 5.87 -9.88 -22.05
C LEU A 106 6.04 -10.78 -20.81
N TYR A 107 7.28 -11.12 -20.43
CA TYR A 107 7.52 -11.91 -19.21
C TYR A 107 7.15 -11.14 -17.93
N GLN A 108 7.37 -9.83 -17.91
CA GLN A 108 6.95 -9.01 -16.76
C GLN A 108 5.42 -8.97 -16.65
N MET A 109 4.70 -8.80 -17.77
CA MET A 109 3.23 -8.86 -17.79
C MET A 109 2.68 -10.20 -17.29
N GLU A 110 3.38 -11.30 -17.57
CA GLU A 110 3.05 -12.65 -17.08
C GLU A 110 3.42 -12.89 -15.61
N GLY A 111 3.99 -11.90 -14.91
CA GLY A 111 4.43 -12.05 -13.52
C GLY A 111 5.69 -12.92 -13.38
N LEU A 112 6.54 -12.94 -14.40
CA LEU A 112 7.81 -13.67 -14.44
C LEU A 112 9.02 -12.70 -14.51
N PRO A 113 9.19 -11.80 -13.52
CA PRO A 113 10.22 -10.76 -13.56
C PRO A 113 11.64 -11.33 -13.56
N ASP A 114 11.89 -12.50 -12.96
CA ASP A 114 13.20 -13.16 -13.03
C ASP A 114 13.60 -13.47 -14.48
N VAL A 115 12.66 -13.96 -15.31
CA VAL A 115 12.91 -14.27 -16.73
C VAL A 115 13.05 -12.98 -17.55
N ALA A 116 12.23 -11.96 -17.25
CA ALA A 116 12.35 -10.63 -17.85
C ALA A 116 13.74 -10.04 -17.60
N ARG A 117 14.24 -10.15 -16.36
CA ARG A 117 15.59 -9.76 -15.97
C ARG A 117 16.68 -10.44 -16.81
N GLU A 118 16.57 -11.76 -17.05
CA GLU A 118 17.51 -12.49 -17.90
C GLU A 118 17.58 -11.92 -19.31
N LYS A 119 16.42 -11.55 -19.89
CA LYS A 119 16.35 -10.96 -21.24
C LYS A 119 16.96 -9.57 -21.29
N LEU A 120 16.71 -8.72 -20.28
CA LEU A 120 17.33 -7.40 -20.17
C LEU A 120 18.83 -7.49 -19.91
N ALA A 121 19.28 -8.44 -19.09
CA ALA A 121 20.71 -8.69 -18.87
C ALA A 121 21.42 -9.17 -20.13
N GLU A 122 20.74 -9.96 -20.98
CA GLU A 122 21.25 -10.35 -22.30
C GLU A 122 21.33 -9.13 -23.23
N ALA A 123 20.31 -8.29 -23.26
CA ALA A 123 20.27 -7.07 -24.07
C ALA A 123 21.38 -6.09 -23.65
N SER A 124 21.64 -5.91 -22.35
CA SER A 124 22.68 -5.02 -21.82
C SER A 124 24.11 -5.47 -22.14
N GLN A 125 24.31 -6.74 -22.46
CA GLN A 125 25.61 -7.23 -22.96
C GLN A 125 25.84 -6.91 -24.45
N LEU A 126 24.77 -6.60 -25.19
CA LEU A 126 24.80 -6.33 -26.62
C LEU A 126 24.70 -4.84 -26.96
N SER A 127 24.25 -4.01 -26.03
CA SER A 127 24.08 -2.56 -26.21
C SER A 127 24.34 -1.81 -24.91
N ASP A 128 24.99 -0.66 -25.04
CA ASP A 128 25.26 0.29 -23.94
C ASP A 128 24.16 1.38 -23.84
N GLU A 129 23.00 1.16 -24.44
CA GLU A 129 21.89 2.13 -24.38
C GLU A 129 21.37 2.29 -22.95
N ALA A 130 21.31 3.55 -22.49
CA ALA A 130 20.91 3.89 -21.12
C ALA A 130 19.54 3.33 -20.72
N ILE A 131 18.59 3.28 -21.68
CA ILE A 131 17.24 2.77 -21.43
C ILE A 131 17.22 1.27 -21.11
N ILE A 132 18.14 0.49 -21.65
CA ILE A 132 18.25 -0.95 -21.36
C ILE A 132 18.75 -1.16 -19.93
N THR A 133 19.79 -0.43 -19.54
CA THR A 133 20.30 -0.45 -18.16
C THR A 133 19.23 0.04 -17.17
N PHE A 134 18.45 1.06 -17.56
CA PHE A 134 17.33 1.52 -16.76
C PHE A 134 16.26 0.43 -16.58
N GLY A 135 15.87 -0.23 -17.67
CA GLY A 135 14.90 -1.35 -17.59
C GLY A 135 15.40 -2.49 -16.69
N LEU A 136 16.68 -2.82 -16.76
CA LEU A 136 17.28 -3.83 -15.87
C LEU A 136 17.23 -3.37 -14.40
N ALA A 137 17.55 -2.10 -14.14
CA ALA A 137 17.49 -1.51 -12.80
C ALA A 137 16.06 -1.52 -12.23
N GLU A 138 15.02 -1.23 -13.04
CA GLU A 138 13.61 -1.28 -12.63
C GLU A 138 13.19 -2.72 -12.24
N ILE A 139 13.59 -3.72 -13.01
CA ILE A 139 13.34 -5.13 -12.68
C ILE A 139 14.10 -5.55 -11.40
N ASP A 140 15.37 -5.19 -11.27
CA ASP A 140 16.13 -5.49 -10.05
C ASP A 140 15.54 -4.77 -8.82
N PHE A 141 14.97 -3.59 -9.00
CA PHE A 141 14.23 -2.88 -7.96
C PHE A 141 12.94 -3.63 -7.58
N GLU A 142 12.15 -4.06 -8.56
CA GLU A 142 10.91 -4.84 -8.35
C GLU A 142 11.19 -6.18 -7.63
N LEU A 143 12.28 -6.86 -7.99
CA LEU A 143 12.72 -8.10 -7.35
C LEU A 143 13.32 -7.92 -5.95
N GLY A 144 13.49 -6.67 -5.49
CA GLY A 144 14.14 -6.37 -4.22
C GLY A 144 15.67 -6.54 -4.23
N HIS A 145 16.27 -6.62 -5.41
CA HIS A 145 17.71 -6.66 -5.60
C HIS A 145 18.32 -5.26 -5.48
N PHE A 146 17.96 -4.53 -4.44
CA PHE A 146 18.27 -3.10 -4.27
C PHE A 146 19.74 -2.71 -4.43
N LYS A 147 20.69 -3.60 -4.09
CA LYS A 147 22.11 -3.30 -4.27
C LYS A 147 22.51 -3.26 -5.75
N GLN A 148 21.96 -4.15 -6.56
CA GLN A 148 22.15 -4.17 -8.00
C GLN A 148 21.46 -2.97 -8.64
N ALA A 149 20.21 -2.73 -8.32
CA ALA A 149 19.43 -1.60 -8.80
C ALA A 149 20.14 -0.26 -8.54
N ILE A 150 20.70 -0.05 -7.32
CA ILE A 150 21.48 1.15 -6.99
C ILE A 150 22.68 1.31 -7.91
N GLN A 151 23.42 0.22 -8.20
CA GLN A 151 24.62 0.28 -9.07
C GLN A 151 24.26 0.65 -10.50
N GLU A 152 23.17 0.08 -10.99
CA GLU A 152 22.66 0.32 -12.33
C GLU A 152 22.12 1.75 -12.47
N TYR A 153 21.23 2.20 -11.59
CA TYR A 153 20.74 3.59 -11.59
C TYR A 153 21.89 4.61 -11.44
N ALA A 154 22.87 4.33 -10.58
CA ALA A 154 24.00 5.24 -10.37
C ALA A 154 24.93 5.37 -11.60
N SER A 155 24.86 4.43 -12.54
CA SER A 155 25.60 4.49 -13.80
C SER A 155 24.94 5.37 -14.86
N LEU A 156 23.66 5.76 -14.63
CA LEU A 156 22.83 6.49 -15.59
C LEU A 156 22.85 7.99 -15.34
N ASP A 157 22.69 8.77 -16.40
CA ASP A 157 22.41 10.21 -16.28
C ASP A 157 20.92 10.41 -15.91
N ASN A 158 20.68 11.00 -14.73
CA ASN A 158 19.31 11.18 -14.22
C ASN A 158 18.45 12.03 -15.17
N ARG A 159 19.06 13.06 -15.79
CA ARG A 159 18.29 13.96 -16.66
C ARG A 159 17.88 13.27 -17.95
N GLU A 160 18.80 12.51 -18.55
CA GLU A 160 18.51 11.73 -19.76
C GLU A 160 17.38 10.73 -19.53
N ILE A 161 17.45 9.97 -18.42
CA ILE A 161 16.41 8.99 -18.07
C ILE A 161 15.10 9.69 -17.79
N TYR A 162 15.12 10.78 -17.02
CA TYR A 162 13.90 11.52 -16.67
C TYR A 162 13.20 12.09 -17.92
N GLU A 163 13.95 12.65 -18.87
CA GLU A 163 13.39 13.15 -20.13
C GLU A 163 12.76 12.05 -21.00
N GLN A 164 13.25 10.80 -20.90
CA GLN A 164 12.75 9.66 -21.67
C GLN A 164 11.59 8.94 -20.97
N THR A 165 11.62 8.81 -19.64
CA THR A 165 10.73 7.92 -18.89
C THR A 165 9.84 8.62 -17.86
N GLY A 166 10.16 9.87 -17.50
CA GLY A 166 9.53 10.56 -16.38
C GLY A 166 9.95 10.04 -14.99
N VAL A 167 10.92 9.13 -14.90
CA VAL A 167 11.38 8.53 -13.64
C VAL A 167 12.72 9.12 -13.21
N SER A 168 12.81 9.53 -11.93
CA SER A 168 14.09 10.00 -11.35
C SER A 168 14.92 8.84 -10.84
N THR A 169 16.15 8.68 -11.36
CA THR A 169 17.10 7.68 -10.84
C THR A 169 17.51 8.00 -9.40
N TYR A 170 17.53 9.27 -9.00
CA TYR A 170 17.81 9.65 -7.61
C TYR A 170 16.69 9.19 -6.66
N GLN A 171 15.43 9.33 -7.07
CA GLN A 171 14.30 8.81 -6.29
C GLN A 171 14.42 7.29 -6.13
N ARG A 172 14.66 6.56 -7.21
CA ARG A 172 14.83 5.09 -7.18
C ARG A 172 16.01 4.65 -6.28
N ILE A 173 17.13 5.36 -6.34
CA ILE A 173 18.30 5.11 -5.47
C ILE A 173 17.93 5.37 -4.02
N GLY A 174 17.24 6.48 -3.74
CA GLY A 174 16.78 6.83 -2.38
C GLY A 174 15.88 5.75 -1.78
N VAL A 175 14.85 5.32 -2.51
CA VAL A 175 13.94 4.23 -2.10
C VAL A 175 14.69 2.92 -1.89
N SER A 176 15.62 2.59 -2.80
CA SER A 176 16.45 1.38 -2.66
C SER A 176 17.30 1.41 -1.40
N TYR A 177 17.88 2.56 -1.04
CA TYR A 177 18.63 2.71 0.21
C TYR A 177 17.71 2.63 1.44
N ALA A 178 16.52 3.20 1.40
CA ALA A 178 15.52 3.07 2.46
C ALA A 178 15.14 1.61 2.69
N SER A 179 14.88 0.86 1.62
CA SER A 179 14.58 -0.58 1.67
C SER A 179 15.74 -1.42 2.24
N LEU A 180 16.97 -0.92 2.14
CA LEU A 180 18.15 -1.53 2.77
C LEU A 180 18.39 -1.06 4.22
N GLY A 181 17.51 -0.24 4.78
CA GLY A 181 17.64 0.34 6.12
C GLY A 181 18.72 1.43 6.23
N LYS A 182 19.17 2.01 5.11
CA LYS A 182 20.19 3.06 5.07
C LYS A 182 19.52 4.43 4.93
N PHE A 183 18.75 4.82 5.93
CA PHE A 183 17.87 5.96 5.87
C PHE A 183 18.58 7.30 5.68
N GLU A 184 19.75 7.52 6.30
CA GLU A 184 20.51 8.77 6.11
C GLU A 184 20.87 9.00 4.63
N VAL A 185 21.35 7.94 3.94
CA VAL A 185 21.69 8.02 2.53
C VAL A 185 20.44 8.15 1.66
N ALA A 186 19.35 7.44 2.03
CA ALA A 186 18.07 7.53 1.35
C ALA A 186 17.54 8.98 1.33
N ILE A 187 17.58 9.65 2.49
CA ILE A 187 17.16 11.04 2.65
C ILE A 187 17.95 11.96 1.71
N GLU A 188 19.30 11.83 1.66
CA GLU A 188 20.14 12.67 0.78
C GLU A 188 19.75 12.51 -0.70
N PHE A 189 19.46 11.29 -1.16
CA PHE A 189 19.06 11.04 -2.53
C PHE A 189 17.64 11.53 -2.84
N LEU A 190 16.70 11.35 -1.92
CA LEU A 190 15.33 11.84 -2.09
C LEU A 190 15.27 13.37 -2.06
N GLU A 191 16.01 14.03 -1.16
CA GLU A 191 16.14 15.49 -1.16
C GLU A 191 16.67 16.00 -2.50
N LYS A 192 17.70 15.34 -3.04
CA LYS A 192 18.27 15.69 -4.35
C LYS A 192 17.27 15.47 -5.50
N ALA A 193 16.45 14.43 -5.44
CA ALA A 193 15.40 14.21 -6.43
C ALA A 193 14.40 15.36 -6.43
N ILE A 194 13.91 15.79 -5.25
CA ILE A 194 12.95 16.88 -5.08
C ILE A 194 13.55 18.25 -5.49
N GLU A 195 14.84 18.49 -5.20
CA GLU A 195 15.53 19.72 -5.64
C GLU A 195 15.57 19.87 -7.16
N LEU A 196 15.70 18.75 -7.88
CA LEU A 196 15.76 18.75 -9.35
C LEU A 196 14.37 18.86 -9.96
N GLU A 197 13.43 18.13 -9.42
CA GLU A 197 12.02 18.14 -9.86
C GLU A 197 11.09 17.79 -8.72
N TYR A 198 10.06 18.61 -8.53
CA TYR A 198 9.02 18.33 -7.55
C TYR A 198 8.16 17.16 -8.02
N ASP A 199 8.16 16.09 -7.22
CA ASP A 199 7.27 14.94 -7.36
C ASP A 199 6.59 14.67 -6.02
N GLU A 200 5.27 14.65 -6.01
CA GLU A 200 4.47 14.53 -4.78
C GLU A 200 4.68 13.20 -4.07
N ALA A 201 4.84 12.10 -4.83
CA ALA A 201 5.10 10.79 -4.25
C ALA A 201 6.47 10.74 -3.56
N THR A 202 7.50 11.33 -4.19
CA THR A 202 8.84 11.44 -3.61
C THR A 202 8.85 12.29 -2.34
N VAL A 203 8.10 13.41 -2.33
CA VAL A 203 7.96 14.26 -1.12
C VAL A 203 7.27 13.50 0.00
N PHE A 204 6.21 12.77 -0.30
CA PHE A 204 5.49 11.94 0.69
C PHE A 204 6.40 10.85 1.27
N GLU A 205 7.14 10.17 0.42
CA GLU A 205 8.08 9.11 0.84
C GLU A 205 9.19 9.66 1.74
N LEU A 206 9.82 10.77 1.35
CA LEU A 206 10.83 11.44 2.18
C LEU A 206 10.27 11.86 3.54
N ALA A 207 9.08 12.47 3.55
CA ALA A 207 8.42 12.90 4.77
C ALA A 207 8.11 11.70 5.70
N THR A 208 7.68 10.58 5.12
CA THR A 208 7.38 9.34 5.87
C THR A 208 8.67 8.73 6.46
N ILE A 209 9.74 8.66 5.67
CA ILE A 209 11.05 8.18 6.17
C ILE A 209 11.55 9.05 7.31
N LEU A 210 11.44 10.37 7.20
CA LEU A 210 11.83 11.31 8.26
C LEU A 210 10.99 11.12 9.52
N TYR A 211 9.68 10.89 9.37
CA TYR A 211 8.79 10.55 10.49
C TYR A 211 9.24 9.26 11.17
N ASP A 212 9.49 8.19 10.43
CA ASP A 212 9.94 6.90 10.97
C ASP A 212 11.30 6.98 11.67
N GLN A 213 12.14 7.93 11.26
CA GLN A 213 13.43 8.20 11.92
C GLN A 213 13.32 9.15 13.14
N GLY A 214 12.11 9.60 13.49
CA GLY A 214 11.89 10.54 14.58
C GLY A 214 12.29 12.00 14.29
N GLU A 215 12.59 12.31 13.01
CA GLU A 215 12.94 13.67 12.55
C GLU A 215 11.66 14.49 12.25
N TYR A 216 10.74 14.53 13.22
CA TYR A 216 9.38 15.05 13.04
C TYR A 216 9.33 16.49 12.51
N GLN A 217 10.25 17.35 12.95
CA GLN A 217 10.29 18.75 12.48
C GLN A 217 10.57 18.84 10.98
N LYS A 218 11.49 18.00 10.47
CA LYS A 218 11.78 17.95 9.04
C LYS A 218 10.64 17.29 8.28
N ALA A 219 10.09 16.19 8.81
CA ALA A 219 8.92 15.53 8.24
C ALA A 219 7.77 16.53 8.05
N ASN A 220 7.47 17.33 9.07
CA ASN A 220 6.44 18.37 9.05
C ASN A 220 6.68 19.45 7.98
N LEU A 221 7.94 19.78 7.63
CA LEU A 221 8.23 20.70 6.55
C LEU A 221 7.84 20.12 5.19
N TYR A 222 8.17 18.86 4.93
CA TYR A 222 7.85 18.19 3.67
C TYR A 222 6.36 17.86 3.58
N PHE A 223 5.71 17.40 4.64
CA PHE A 223 4.25 17.24 4.66
C PHE A 223 3.51 18.55 4.40
N LYS A 224 3.97 19.66 4.98
CA LYS A 224 3.41 20.98 4.73
C LYS A 224 3.63 21.44 3.28
N GLN A 225 4.78 21.11 2.70
CA GLN A 225 5.02 21.36 1.27
C GLN A 225 4.03 20.56 0.42
N LEU A 226 3.82 19.28 0.72
CA LEU A 226 2.86 18.43 0.04
C LEU A 226 1.43 18.96 0.17
N ASP A 227 0.97 19.29 1.37
CA ASP A 227 -0.35 19.87 1.64
C ASP A 227 -0.58 21.19 0.85
N THR A 228 0.49 21.97 0.63
CA THR A 228 0.40 23.26 -0.07
C THR A 228 0.40 23.09 -1.58
N MET A 229 1.22 22.19 -2.11
CA MET A 229 1.48 22.05 -3.56
C MET A 229 0.61 20.98 -4.21
N SER A 230 0.26 19.95 -3.48
CA SER A 230 -0.54 18.81 -3.95
C SER A 230 -1.60 18.40 -2.91
N PRO A 231 -2.54 19.32 -2.58
CA PRO A 231 -3.53 19.05 -1.54
C PRO A 231 -4.46 17.88 -1.86
N ASP A 232 -4.54 17.46 -3.12
CA ASP A 232 -5.36 16.34 -3.58
C ASP A 232 -4.60 14.99 -3.54
N PHE A 233 -3.32 14.98 -3.18
CA PHE A 233 -2.58 13.75 -2.98
C PHE A 233 -3.23 12.94 -1.84
N GLU A 234 -3.45 11.65 -2.05
CA GLU A 234 -4.22 10.83 -1.13
C GLU A 234 -3.34 10.22 -0.03
N GLY A 235 -3.84 10.19 1.19
CA GLY A 235 -3.29 9.37 2.29
C GLY A 235 -2.19 10.03 3.12
N TYR A 236 -1.71 11.23 2.78
CA TYR A 236 -0.66 11.88 3.58
C TYR A 236 -1.19 12.42 4.92
N GLU A 237 -2.47 12.70 5.02
CA GLU A 237 -3.07 13.36 6.19
C GLU A 237 -2.89 12.55 7.47
N TYR A 238 -2.97 11.23 7.38
CA TYR A 238 -2.80 10.37 8.54
C TYR A 238 -1.39 10.46 9.12
N VAL A 239 -0.35 10.26 8.29
CA VAL A 239 1.05 10.30 8.75
C VAL A 239 1.45 11.71 9.13
N TYR A 240 0.96 12.73 8.41
CA TYR A 240 1.19 14.13 8.79
C TYR A 240 0.58 14.46 10.16
N ALA A 241 -0.65 14.01 10.42
CA ALA A 241 -1.28 14.19 11.73
C ALA A 241 -0.49 13.50 12.85
N LEU A 242 0.00 12.28 12.61
CA LEU A 242 0.89 11.60 13.56
C LEU A 242 2.16 12.39 13.82
N SER A 243 2.81 12.91 12.77
CA SER A 243 4.04 13.71 12.90
C SER A 243 3.82 15.03 13.65
N LEU A 244 2.68 15.68 13.44
CA LEU A 244 2.28 16.86 14.21
C LEU A 244 2.00 16.52 15.68
N HIS A 245 1.40 15.36 15.94
CA HIS A 245 1.13 14.88 17.30
C HIS A 245 2.42 14.62 18.07
N GLU A 246 3.43 13.98 17.46
CA GLU A 246 4.75 13.75 18.05
C GLU A 246 5.47 15.08 18.43
N GLU A 247 5.20 16.16 17.69
CA GLU A 247 5.67 17.52 18.01
C GLU A 247 4.74 18.26 18.98
N HIS A 248 3.81 17.55 19.64
CA HIS A 248 2.82 18.10 20.58
C HIS A 248 1.89 19.19 20.00
N GLN A 249 1.72 19.19 18.68
CA GLN A 249 0.82 20.13 17.99
C GLN A 249 -0.58 19.50 17.83
N VAL A 250 -1.21 19.15 18.95
CA VAL A 250 -2.45 18.34 18.99
C VAL A 250 -3.59 18.97 18.20
N ASP A 251 -3.79 20.30 18.28
CA ASP A 251 -4.83 21.01 17.52
C ASP A 251 -4.59 20.94 16.02
N ALA A 252 -3.33 21.07 15.57
CA ALA A 252 -2.97 20.97 14.18
C ALA A 252 -3.14 19.52 13.66
N ALA A 253 -2.74 18.54 14.46
CA ALA A 253 -2.94 17.13 14.19
C ALA A 253 -4.42 16.80 14.01
N LEU A 254 -5.28 17.27 14.91
CA LEU A 254 -6.73 17.06 14.80
C LEU A 254 -7.32 17.75 13.55
N SER A 255 -6.83 18.94 13.20
CA SER A 255 -7.27 19.62 11.98
C SER A 255 -6.90 18.83 10.73
N MET A 256 -5.68 18.28 10.68
CA MET A 256 -5.20 17.45 9.57
C MET A 256 -5.98 16.12 9.48
N THR A 257 -6.25 15.48 10.62
CA THR A 257 -7.08 14.26 10.70
C THR A 257 -8.50 14.52 10.16
N LYS A 258 -9.09 15.67 10.49
CA LYS A 258 -10.41 16.08 9.94
C LYS A 258 -10.37 16.32 8.44
N GLN A 259 -9.26 16.87 7.91
CA GLN A 259 -9.06 17.02 6.47
C GLN A 259 -9.03 15.63 5.81
N GLY A 260 -8.28 14.67 6.35
CA GLY A 260 -8.26 13.29 5.88
C GLY A 260 -9.65 12.64 5.88
N LEU A 261 -10.40 12.78 6.98
CA LEU A 261 -11.78 12.29 7.07
C LEU A 261 -12.74 12.93 6.08
N SER A 262 -12.50 14.18 5.66
CA SER A 262 -13.31 14.83 4.62
C SER A 262 -13.08 14.25 3.22
N LYS A 263 -11.89 13.70 2.97
CA LYS A 263 -11.52 13.02 1.72
C LYS A 263 -11.91 11.54 1.76
N ASN A 264 -11.61 10.85 2.85
CA ASN A 264 -11.94 9.45 3.06
C ASN A 264 -12.77 9.24 4.33
N PRO A 265 -14.12 9.33 4.24
CA PRO A 265 -15.02 9.17 5.40
C PRO A 265 -15.17 7.72 5.86
N PHE A 266 -14.47 6.76 5.25
CA PHE A 266 -14.52 5.34 5.62
C PHE A 266 -13.19 4.85 6.20
N ASP A 267 -12.30 5.75 6.60
CA ASP A 267 -11.01 5.41 7.19
C ASP A 267 -11.12 5.28 8.71
N THR A 268 -11.14 4.05 9.18
CA THR A 268 -11.22 3.73 10.62
C THR A 268 -10.02 4.28 11.39
N GLN A 269 -8.82 4.27 10.82
CA GLN A 269 -7.61 4.75 11.50
C GLN A 269 -7.66 6.26 11.75
N LEU A 270 -8.17 7.03 10.79
CA LEU A 270 -8.38 8.47 10.97
C LEU A 270 -9.44 8.76 12.06
N PHE A 271 -10.51 7.97 12.16
CA PHE A 271 -11.48 8.13 13.25
C PHE A 271 -10.87 7.81 14.60
N LEU A 272 -10.08 6.75 14.72
CA LEU A 272 -9.40 6.38 15.96
C LEU A 272 -8.40 7.46 16.39
N LEU A 273 -7.66 8.01 15.44
CA LEU A 273 -6.75 9.13 15.69
C LEU A 273 -7.50 10.40 16.10
N ALA A 274 -8.60 10.75 15.41
CA ALA A 274 -9.44 11.89 15.77
C ALA A 274 -10.02 11.77 17.20
N SER A 275 -10.42 10.54 17.57
CA SER A 275 -10.86 10.26 18.93
C SER A 275 -9.77 10.46 19.96
N GLN A 276 -8.58 9.92 19.72
CA GLN A 276 -7.44 10.06 20.61
C GLN A 276 -7.06 11.54 20.80
N LEU A 277 -6.91 12.29 19.71
CA LEU A 277 -6.56 13.71 19.76
C LEU A 277 -7.64 14.55 20.47
N SER A 278 -8.92 14.22 20.26
CA SER A 278 -10.02 14.89 20.95
C SER A 278 -10.01 14.59 22.46
N TYR A 279 -9.69 13.35 22.83
CA TYR A 279 -9.53 12.95 24.24
C TYR A 279 -8.38 13.75 24.89
N GLU A 280 -7.22 13.88 24.25
CA GLU A 280 -6.08 14.66 24.75
C GLU A 280 -6.42 16.16 24.89
N LEU A 281 -7.29 16.69 24.04
CA LEU A 281 -7.83 18.06 24.15
C LEU A 281 -8.97 18.18 25.17
N HIS A 282 -9.27 17.12 25.94
CA HIS A 282 -10.35 17.05 26.92
C HIS A 282 -11.76 17.24 26.33
N ASP A 283 -11.94 17.01 25.02
CA ASP A 283 -13.25 16.98 24.38
C ASP A 283 -13.79 15.54 24.30
N MET A 284 -14.24 15.05 25.45
CA MET A 284 -14.76 13.67 25.59
C MET A 284 -15.96 13.39 24.68
N LYS A 285 -16.74 14.43 24.33
CA LYS A 285 -17.91 14.25 23.44
C LYS A 285 -17.48 14.02 22.00
N GLN A 286 -16.46 14.74 21.55
CA GLN A 286 -15.91 14.53 20.22
C GLN A 286 -15.17 13.19 20.15
N ALA A 287 -14.44 12.83 21.20
CA ALA A 287 -13.75 11.54 21.29
C ALA A 287 -14.76 10.37 21.14
N GLU A 288 -15.85 10.41 21.90
CA GLU A 288 -16.95 9.43 21.81
C GLU A 288 -17.58 9.43 20.40
N HIS A 289 -17.87 10.61 19.86
CA HIS A 289 -18.46 10.73 18.53
C HIS A 289 -17.61 10.03 17.46
N TYR A 290 -16.30 10.26 17.43
CA TYR A 290 -15.43 9.62 16.46
C TYR A 290 -15.34 8.09 16.64
N LEU A 291 -15.34 7.58 17.87
CA LEU A 291 -15.40 6.13 18.10
C LEU A 291 -16.70 5.52 17.61
N LEU A 292 -17.83 6.22 17.81
CA LEU A 292 -19.13 5.76 17.31
C LEU A 292 -19.25 5.82 15.79
N GLU A 293 -18.57 6.76 15.12
CA GLU A 293 -18.47 6.76 13.64
C GLU A 293 -17.59 5.60 13.17
N ALA A 294 -16.43 5.36 13.82
CA ALA A 294 -15.58 4.21 13.55
C ALA A 294 -16.34 2.87 13.69
N TRP A 295 -17.16 2.75 14.73
CA TRP A 295 -17.99 1.56 14.99
C TRP A 295 -18.90 1.17 13.84
N LYS A 296 -19.41 2.15 13.08
CA LYS A 296 -20.34 1.92 11.97
C LYS A 296 -19.70 1.32 10.72
N ILE A 297 -18.40 1.50 10.58
CA ILE A 297 -17.66 1.19 9.35
C ILE A 297 -16.59 0.11 9.53
N ALA A 298 -16.15 -0.15 10.76
CA ALA A 298 -15.10 -1.11 11.03
C ALA A 298 -15.63 -2.55 10.94
N ASP A 299 -14.82 -3.43 10.35
CA ASP A 299 -15.06 -4.87 10.33
C ASP A 299 -14.66 -5.52 11.67
N ASP A 300 -13.59 -5.03 12.30
CA ASP A 300 -13.12 -5.44 13.63
C ASP A 300 -13.44 -4.35 14.66
N LEU A 301 -14.19 -4.72 15.69
CA LEU A 301 -14.66 -3.81 16.72
C LEU A 301 -13.87 -3.88 18.03
N GLU A 302 -12.89 -4.77 18.16
CA GLU A 302 -12.18 -5.03 19.42
C GLU A 302 -11.48 -3.78 19.98
N GLU A 303 -10.71 -3.07 19.16
CA GLU A 303 -10.02 -1.85 19.59
C GLU A 303 -11.01 -0.72 19.89
N ILE A 304 -12.05 -0.58 19.09
CA ILE A 304 -13.07 0.47 19.29
C ILE A 304 -13.84 0.22 20.59
N ALA A 305 -14.22 -1.03 20.85
CA ALA A 305 -14.90 -1.42 22.09
C ALA A 305 -14.02 -1.16 23.31
N LEU A 306 -12.74 -1.48 23.24
CA LEU A 306 -11.79 -1.17 24.31
C LEU A 306 -11.74 0.32 24.59
N ARG A 307 -11.59 1.15 23.55
CA ARG A 307 -11.53 2.62 23.71
C ARG A 307 -12.84 3.22 24.24
N LEU A 308 -14.00 2.73 23.76
CA LEU A 308 -15.31 3.15 24.25
C LEU A 308 -15.52 2.74 25.70
N THR A 309 -15.22 1.50 26.07
CA THR A 309 -15.39 1.03 27.45
C THR A 309 -14.48 1.77 28.41
N ASN A 310 -13.23 2.10 28.03
CA ASN A 310 -12.34 2.94 28.83
C ASN A 310 -12.92 4.34 29.02
N LEU A 311 -13.38 4.98 27.93
CA LEU A 311 -13.97 6.32 27.97
C LEU A 311 -15.22 6.39 28.86
N TYR A 312 -16.08 5.37 28.75
CA TYR A 312 -17.29 5.28 29.56
C TYR A 312 -16.99 4.96 31.03
N LEU A 313 -15.96 4.13 31.29
CA LEU A 313 -15.53 3.79 32.65
C LEU A 313 -15.05 5.04 33.42
N GLU A 314 -14.24 5.89 32.78
CA GLU A 314 -13.79 7.17 33.34
C GLU A 314 -14.94 8.14 33.66
N GLN A 315 -16.06 8.01 32.93
CA GLN A 315 -17.25 8.83 33.10
C GLN A 315 -18.29 8.17 34.00
N GLU A 316 -17.99 7.00 34.58
CA GLU A 316 -18.91 6.19 35.39
C GLU A 316 -20.23 5.83 34.66
N ARG A 317 -20.16 5.70 33.32
CA ARG A 317 -21.30 5.38 32.45
C ARG A 317 -21.42 3.87 32.24
N TYR A 318 -21.67 3.16 33.32
CA TYR A 318 -21.65 1.70 33.34
C TYR A 318 -22.77 1.07 32.46
N GLU A 319 -23.95 1.70 32.37
CA GLU A 319 -25.02 1.21 31.48
C GLU A 319 -24.64 1.26 30.01
N ASP A 320 -23.86 2.28 29.58
CA ASP A 320 -23.37 2.40 28.23
C ASP A 320 -22.33 1.32 27.91
N ILE A 321 -21.49 0.94 28.88
CA ILE A 321 -20.58 -0.20 28.74
C ILE A 321 -21.37 -1.51 28.56
N LEU A 322 -22.38 -1.74 29.40
CA LEU A 322 -23.21 -2.96 29.31
C LEU A 322 -24.04 -3.01 28.02
N ALA A 323 -24.33 -1.88 27.38
CA ALA A 323 -24.98 -1.87 26.08
C ALA A 323 -24.07 -2.44 24.98
N LEU A 324 -22.75 -2.49 25.17
CA LEU A 324 -21.76 -3.11 24.27
C LEU A 324 -21.60 -4.62 24.54
N ASP A 325 -22.14 -5.15 25.66
CA ASP A 325 -22.09 -6.58 26.00
C ASP A 325 -23.19 -7.37 25.23
N ASN A 326 -23.17 -7.22 23.90
CA ASN A 326 -24.13 -7.85 22.98
C ASN A 326 -23.48 -8.93 22.11
N GLN A 327 -22.19 -9.13 22.25
CA GLN A 327 -21.37 -10.13 21.56
C GLN A 327 -20.22 -10.59 22.46
N GLU A 328 -19.55 -11.67 22.07
CA GLU A 328 -18.33 -12.12 22.74
C GLU A 328 -17.16 -11.23 22.33
N TRP A 329 -16.37 -10.81 23.34
CA TRP A 329 -15.17 -10.02 23.16
C TRP A 329 -13.94 -10.86 23.47
N ASP A 330 -12.95 -10.82 22.58
CA ASP A 330 -11.65 -11.51 22.80
C ASP A 330 -10.75 -10.66 23.68
N ASN A 331 -10.85 -9.33 23.60
CA ASN A 331 -10.01 -8.42 24.36
C ASN A 331 -10.30 -8.50 25.87
N VAL A 332 -9.28 -8.95 26.61
CA VAL A 332 -9.34 -9.17 28.07
C VAL A 332 -9.70 -7.88 28.82
N LEU A 333 -9.19 -6.71 28.42
CA LEU A 333 -9.46 -5.43 29.08
C LEU A 333 -10.90 -4.96 28.82
N THR A 334 -11.43 -5.17 27.62
CA THR A 334 -12.84 -4.90 27.32
C THR A 334 -13.77 -5.73 28.23
N ARG A 335 -13.51 -7.02 28.35
CA ARG A 335 -14.26 -7.93 29.23
C ARG A 335 -14.12 -7.53 30.71
N TRP A 336 -12.95 -7.06 31.12
CA TRP A 336 -12.75 -6.58 32.49
C TRP A 336 -13.52 -5.29 32.76
N ASN A 337 -13.54 -4.34 31.81
CA ASN A 337 -14.38 -3.14 31.93
C ASN A 337 -15.88 -3.47 32.02
N ILE A 338 -16.34 -4.47 31.28
CA ILE A 338 -17.72 -4.99 31.35
C ILE A 338 -17.98 -5.61 32.74
N SER A 339 -17.05 -6.40 33.29
CA SER A 339 -17.21 -7.02 34.60
C SER A 339 -17.23 -5.99 35.73
N ARG A 340 -16.39 -4.95 35.67
CA ARG A 340 -16.42 -3.78 36.58
C ARG A 340 -17.79 -3.07 36.52
N SER A 341 -18.36 -2.95 35.33
CA SER A 341 -19.67 -2.30 35.14
C SER A 341 -20.81 -3.12 35.73
N TYR A 342 -20.76 -4.44 35.60
CA TYR A 342 -21.73 -5.31 36.30
C TYR A 342 -21.63 -5.20 37.81
N GLN A 343 -20.42 -5.14 38.35
CA GLN A 343 -20.22 -4.96 39.79
C GLN A 343 -20.73 -3.59 40.25
N ALA A 344 -20.39 -2.50 39.54
CA ALA A 344 -20.82 -1.14 39.89
C ALA A 344 -22.35 -0.98 39.89
N LEU A 345 -23.04 -1.75 39.03
CA LEU A 345 -24.52 -1.78 38.96
C LEU A 345 -25.13 -2.88 39.83
N GLU A 346 -24.39 -3.41 40.82
CA GLU A 346 -24.85 -4.44 41.77
C GLU A 346 -25.34 -5.75 41.14
N GLN A 347 -24.94 -6.02 39.86
CA GLN A 347 -25.26 -7.29 39.17
C GLN A 347 -24.17 -8.34 39.49
N LEU A 348 -23.99 -8.65 40.77
CA LEU A 348 -22.86 -9.40 41.31
C LEU A 348 -22.71 -10.79 40.71
N GLU A 349 -23.82 -11.49 40.40
CA GLU A 349 -23.76 -12.83 39.80
C GLU A 349 -23.10 -12.81 38.43
N LYS A 350 -23.40 -11.81 37.61
CA LYS A 350 -22.81 -11.67 36.29
C LYS A 350 -21.34 -11.21 36.36
N ALA A 351 -21.06 -10.28 37.28
CA ALA A 351 -19.70 -9.83 37.53
C ALA A 351 -18.84 -11.03 37.91
N GLN A 352 -19.28 -11.85 38.88
CA GLN A 352 -18.53 -13.00 39.34
C GLN A 352 -18.18 -13.99 38.20
N ILE A 353 -19.16 -14.32 37.35
CA ILE A 353 -18.92 -15.22 36.21
C ILE A 353 -17.77 -14.68 35.31
N LEU A 354 -17.81 -13.40 34.96
CA LEU A 354 -16.79 -12.80 34.12
C LEU A 354 -15.43 -12.72 34.81
N TYR A 355 -15.38 -12.38 36.11
CA TYR A 355 -14.13 -12.37 36.87
C TYR A 355 -13.51 -13.77 36.98
N GLU A 356 -14.34 -14.84 37.18
CA GLU A 356 -13.87 -16.22 37.19
C GLU A 356 -13.27 -16.64 35.86
N GLU A 357 -13.86 -16.21 34.73
CA GLU A 357 -13.29 -16.44 33.39
C GLU A 357 -11.98 -15.70 33.19
N LEU A 358 -11.94 -14.40 33.53
CA LEU A 358 -10.78 -13.53 33.39
C LEU A 358 -9.60 -13.94 34.30
N HIS A 359 -9.91 -14.56 35.45
CA HIS A 359 -8.89 -15.03 36.39
C HIS A 359 -7.86 -15.98 35.75
N LYS A 360 -8.20 -16.66 34.64
CA LYS A 360 -7.27 -17.52 33.91
C LYS A 360 -6.15 -16.70 33.25
N ASP A 361 -6.48 -15.52 32.76
CA ASP A 361 -5.57 -14.66 31.99
C ASP A 361 -4.91 -13.60 32.89
N LEU A 362 -5.59 -13.13 33.94
CA LEU A 362 -5.18 -12.04 34.82
C LEU A 362 -4.79 -12.49 36.22
N ARG A 363 -4.55 -13.77 36.43
CA ARG A 363 -4.26 -14.37 37.72
C ARG A 363 -3.10 -13.69 38.48
N ASP A 364 -2.10 -13.19 37.78
CA ASP A 364 -0.91 -12.58 38.38
C ASP A 364 -0.91 -11.04 38.21
N ASN A 365 -2.05 -10.44 37.87
CA ASN A 365 -2.24 -8.99 37.84
C ASN A 365 -2.77 -8.49 39.18
N PRO A 366 -1.99 -7.70 39.97
CA PRO A 366 -2.42 -7.26 41.29
C PRO A 366 -3.70 -6.42 41.29
N GLU A 367 -3.88 -5.53 40.33
CA GLU A 367 -5.08 -4.67 40.23
C GLU A 367 -6.36 -5.51 40.03
N PHE A 368 -6.28 -6.47 39.12
CA PHE A 368 -7.39 -7.41 38.90
C PHE A 368 -7.68 -8.26 40.13
N LEU A 369 -6.64 -8.81 40.78
CA LEU A 369 -6.82 -9.63 41.97
C LEU A 369 -7.43 -8.85 43.13
N GLU A 370 -7.02 -7.60 43.35
CA GLU A 370 -7.58 -6.74 44.38
C GLU A 370 -9.09 -6.60 44.18
N GLU A 371 -9.52 -6.22 42.97
CA GLU A 371 -10.94 -6.06 42.64
C GLU A 371 -11.70 -7.40 42.78
N TYR A 372 -11.13 -8.49 42.32
CA TYR A 372 -11.75 -9.81 42.39
C TYR A 372 -11.93 -10.28 43.85
N ILE A 373 -10.96 -10.04 44.72
CA ILE A 373 -11.06 -10.32 46.17
C ILE A 373 -12.21 -9.57 46.79
N TYR A 374 -12.34 -8.26 46.50
CA TYR A 374 -13.47 -7.46 46.99
C TYR A 374 -14.80 -7.95 46.48
N LEU A 375 -14.91 -8.32 45.20
CA LEU A 375 -16.12 -8.91 44.63
C LEU A 375 -16.50 -10.23 45.32
N LEU A 376 -15.57 -11.15 45.51
CA LEU A 376 -15.79 -12.41 46.19
C LEU A 376 -16.33 -12.22 47.60
N ARG A 377 -15.80 -11.21 48.33
CA ARG A 377 -16.29 -10.84 49.64
C ARG A 377 -17.72 -10.28 49.61
N GLU A 378 -18.01 -9.44 48.60
CA GLU A 378 -19.39 -8.92 48.40
C GLU A 378 -20.38 -10.05 48.08
N CYS A 379 -19.96 -11.05 47.32
CA CYS A 379 -20.76 -12.24 47.01
C CYS A 379 -20.85 -13.22 48.21
N GLY A 380 -20.11 -13.02 49.29
CA GLY A 380 -20.08 -13.89 50.46
C GLY A 380 -19.18 -15.13 50.32
N ASP A 381 -18.40 -15.23 49.27
CA ASP A 381 -17.44 -16.33 49.10
C ASP A 381 -16.07 -15.99 49.79
N PHE A 382 -16.11 -16.05 51.12
CA PHE A 382 -14.97 -15.71 51.97
C PHE A 382 -13.79 -16.66 51.82
N GLU A 383 -14.05 -17.94 51.48
CA GLU A 383 -12.97 -18.92 51.31
C GLU A 383 -12.18 -18.64 50.03
N ALA A 384 -12.87 -18.33 48.92
CA ALA A 384 -12.22 -17.94 47.70
C ALA A 384 -11.49 -16.57 47.87
N ALA A 385 -12.14 -15.60 48.52
CA ALA A 385 -11.53 -14.31 48.79
C ALA A 385 -10.22 -14.44 49.57
N LYS A 386 -10.20 -15.30 50.63
CA LYS A 386 -9.01 -15.56 51.45
C LYS A 386 -7.88 -16.15 50.60
N LYS A 387 -8.19 -17.17 49.79
CA LYS A 387 -7.19 -17.82 48.93
C LYS A 387 -6.56 -16.86 47.93
N GLU A 388 -7.35 -16.02 47.30
CA GLU A 388 -6.84 -15.05 46.33
C GLU A 388 -6.11 -13.90 47.03
N ALA A 389 -6.47 -13.49 48.26
CA ALA A 389 -5.75 -12.54 49.06
C ALA A 389 -4.36 -13.07 49.48
N GLU A 390 -4.27 -14.34 49.87
CA GLU A 390 -2.98 -15.01 50.13
C GLU A 390 -2.09 -14.99 48.88
N HIS A 391 -2.67 -15.26 47.69
CA HIS A 391 -1.93 -15.19 46.42
C HIS A 391 -1.50 -13.75 46.09
N TYR A 392 -2.38 -12.77 46.21
CA TYR A 392 -2.08 -11.33 46.03
C TYR A 392 -0.87 -10.90 46.89
N LEU A 393 -0.85 -11.27 48.17
CA LEU A 393 0.26 -10.93 49.06
C LEU A 393 1.59 -11.62 48.71
N THR A 394 1.58 -12.63 47.86
CA THR A 394 2.83 -13.17 47.28
C THR A 394 3.39 -12.25 46.20
N LEU A 395 2.53 -11.48 45.52
CA LEU A 395 2.90 -10.52 44.49
C LEU A 395 3.20 -9.14 45.04
N VAL A 396 2.43 -8.70 46.05
CA VAL A 396 2.54 -7.41 46.70
C VAL A 396 2.61 -7.60 48.24
N PRO A 397 3.77 -8.05 48.77
CA PRO A 397 3.88 -8.42 50.21
C PRO A 397 3.67 -7.27 51.20
N ASP A 398 3.92 -6.04 50.78
CA ASP A 398 3.90 -4.86 51.67
C ASP A 398 2.54 -4.14 51.66
N ASP A 399 1.48 -4.70 51.08
CA ASP A 399 0.13 -4.12 51.12
C ASP A 399 -0.53 -4.36 52.47
N GLY A 400 -0.49 -3.35 53.32
CA GLY A 400 -1.09 -3.41 54.65
C GLY A 400 -2.61 -3.53 54.64
N SER A 401 -3.27 -2.95 53.64
CA SER A 401 -4.75 -3.03 53.48
C SER A 401 -5.21 -4.45 53.22
N MET A 402 -4.49 -5.15 52.32
CA MET A 402 -4.81 -6.54 51.98
C MET A 402 -4.43 -7.49 53.14
N GLN A 403 -3.37 -7.18 53.91
CA GLN A 403 -3.03 -7.95 55.12
C GLN A 403 -4.15 -7.83 56.20
N GLU A 404 -4.67 -6.60 56.46
CA GLU A 404 -5.79 -6.40 57.38
C GLU A 404 -7.08 -7.09 56.85
N LEU A 405 -7.32 -7.08 55.55
CA LEU A 405 -8.44 -7.79 54.96
C LEU A 405 -8.32 -9.31 55.17
N LEU A 406 -7.14 -9.87 54.98
CA LEU A 406 -6.89 -11.30 55.18
C LEU A 406 -7.13 -11.71 56.63
N GLU A 407 -6.70 -10.88 57.62
CA GLU A 407 -6.99 -11.13 59.04
C GLU A 407 -8.49 -11.10 59.37
N GLN A 408 -9.29 -10.30 58.65
CA GLN A 408 -10.75 -10.26 58.82
C GLN A 408 -11.46 -11.45 58.19
N LEU A 409 -10.84 -12.14 57.25
CA LEU A 409 -11.35 -13.35 56.59
C LEU A 409 -10.97 -14.65 57.34
N GLU A 410 -10.09 -14.56 58.35
CA GLU A 410 -9.76 -15.66 59.23
C GLU A 410 -10.84 -15.91 60.29
#